data_b1ff0a99a53ebf4216de7c785d1b3d96
#
_entry.id   b1ff0a99a53ebf4216de7c785d1b3d96
#
_cell.length_a   1.000
_cell.length_b   1.000
_cell.length_c   1.000
_cell.angle_alpha   90.00
_cell.angle_beta   90.00
_cell.angle_gamma   90.00
#
_symmetry.space_group_name_H-M   'P 1'
#
loop_
_entity.id
_entity.type
_entity.pdbx_description
1 polymer ?
#
loop_
_entity_poly.entity_id
_entity_poly.type
_entity_poly.pdbx_seq_one_letter_code
_entity_poly.pdbx_strand_id
1 'polypeptide(L)'
;GTRMSSRTRPKQFLELNGKPIIVHTLEYFEESPLIDAVCVVCLESWIDFLKGLLEKYRLTKVRWVVPGGETGQGSIFNGLKAIHDSGADPADTLVLIHDGVRPLISTKIIEDVVACARKNGNAVTVTSAYETIITVDENEQVEDVVDRKRAKLARAPQAFFLKDIYGAHLRAHEEGYTGAIDSATLMRHYGAR
;
A
#
# COMPACT_ATOMS: atom_id res chain seq x y z
N GLY A 1 -10.85 -6.77 -2.74
CA GLY A 1 -10.39 -7.91 -3.34
C GLY A 1 -11.33 -8.83 -4.08
N THR A 2 -11.86 -8.38 -5.23
CA THR A 2 -12.78 -9.17 -6.07
C THR A 2 -12.12 -10.26 -6.93
N ARG A 3 -10.79 -10.36 -6.94
CA ARG A 3 -10.02 -11.24 -7.84
C ARG A 3 -9.87 -12.69 -7.39
N MET A 4 -10.21 -13.02 -6.16
CA MET A 4 -10.23 -14.41 -5.66
C MET A 4 -11.55 -14.70 -4.99
N SER A 5 -12.30 -15.62 -5.54
CA SER A 5 -13.58 -16.13 -5.00
C SER A 5 -13.34 -17.10 -3.84
N SER A 6 -12.93 -16.61 -2.67
CA SER A 6 -13.19 -17.36 -1.45
C SER A 6 -14.59 -16.99 -0.95
N ARG A 7 -15.53 -17.88 -1.10
CA ARG A 7 -16.97 -17.63 -0.82
C ARG A 7 -17.29 -17.32 0.65
N THR A 8 -16.36 -17.43 1.58
CA THR A 8 -16.64 -17.35 3.02
C THR A 8 -15.73 -16.45 3.82
N ARG A 9 -14.47 -16.17 3.40
CA ARG A 9 -13.52 -15.37 4.17
C ARG A 9 -12.62 -14.54 3.23
N PRO A 10 -12.44 -13.22 3.48
CA PRO A 10 -11.49 -12.40 2.72
C PRO A 10 -10.07 -12.94 2.83
N LYS A 11 -9.29 -12.86 1.76
CA LYS A 11 -7.95 -13.49 1.67
C LYS A 11 -6.95 -13.03 2.73
N GLN A 12 -7.05 -11.80 3.21
CA GLN A 12 -6.19 -11.28 4.29
C GLN A 12 -6.40 -11.99 5.63
N PHE A 13 -7.57 -12.63 5.81
CA PHE A 13 -7.92 -13.40 7.00
C PHE A 13 -7.77 -14.92 6.82
N LEU A 14 -7.37 -15.37 5.62
CA LEU A 14 -6.97 -16.77 5.44
C LEU A 14 -5.71 -17.05 6.27
N GLU A 15 -5.61 -18.26 6.78
CA GLU A 15 -4.50 -18.65 7.63
C GLU A 15 -3.34 -19.23 6.83
N LEU A 16 -2.15 -18.82 7.21
CA LEU A 16 -0.88 -19.40 6.82
C LEU A 16 -0.19 -19.89 8.10
N ASN A 17 0.05 -21.18 8.21
CA ASN A 17 0.61 -21.81 9.42
C ASN A 17 -0.17 -21.46 10.72
N GLY A 18 -1.51 -21.49 10.67
CA GLY A 18 -2.36 -21.23 11.83
C GLY A 18 -2.48 -19.76 12.26
N LYS A 19 -1.98 -18.82 11.45
CA LYS A 19 -2.04 -17.38 11.72
C LYS A 19 -2.57 -16.64 10.48
N PRO A 20 -3.51 -15.70 10.61
CA PRO A 20 -4.03 -14.93 9.48
C PRO A 20 -2.93 -14.18 8.71
N ILE A 21 -3.01 -14.14 7.39
CA ILE A 21 -2.01 -13.50 6.53
C ILE A 21 -1.74 -12.05 6.94
N ILE A 22 -2.80 -11.30 7.27
CA ILE A 22 -2.65 -9.90 7.69
C ILE A 22 -1.81 -9.76 8.97
N VAL A 23 -1.90 -10.73 9.90
CA VAL A 23 -1.11 -10.70 11.14
C VAL A 23 0.37 -10.87 10.82
N HIS A 24 0.73 -11.82 9.94
CA HIS A 24 2.12 -11.96 9.48
C HIS A 24 2.67 -10.67 8.88
N THR A 25 1.83 -9.96 8.10
CA THR A 25 2.24 -8.67 7.52
C THR A 25 2.43 -7.61 8.60
N LEU A 26 1.48 -7.49 9.52
CA LEU A 26 1.51 -6.46 10.57
C LEU A 26 2.65 -6.64 11.56
N GLU A 27 3.06 -7.87 11.85
CA GLU A 27 4.18 -8.16 12.76
C GLU A 27 5.49 -7.48 12.31
N TYR A 28 5.80 -7.44 11.02
CA TYR A 28 6.99 -6.74 10.52
C TYR A 28 6.95 -5.23 10.80
N PHE A 29 5.77 -4.61 10.73
CA PHE A 29 5.61 -3.19 11.06
C PHE A 29 5.57 -2.96 12.57
N GLU A 30 4.98 -3.88 13.34
CA GLU A 30 4.99 -3.84 14.80
C GLU A 30 6.41 -3.90 15.36
N GLU A 31 7.26 -4.78 14.83
CA GLU A 31 8.62 -5.01 15.29
C GLU A 31 9.61 -3.93 14.81
N SER A 32 9.31 -3.21 13.72
CA SER A 32 10.23 -2.22 13.15
C SER A 32 10.31 -0.96 14.02
N PRO A 33 11.51 -0.54 14.48
CA PRO A 33 11.69 0.70 15.24
C PRO A 33 11.47 1.97 14.40
N LEU A 34 11.38 1.83 13.07
CA LEU A 34 11.15 2.94 12.15
C LEU A 34 9.65 3.24 11.93
N ILE A 35 8.77 2.43 12.50
CA ILE A 35 7.33 2.57 12.37
C ILE A 35 6.74 2.99 13.72
N ASP A 36 6.16 4.17 13.77
CA ASP A 36 5.55 4.73 15.00
C ASP A 36 4.10 4.28 15.19
N ALA A 37 3.36 4.14 14.08
CA ALA A 37 1.95 3.76 14.10
C ALA A 37 1.54 3.12 12.77
N VAL A 38 0.45 2.36 12.80
CA VAL A 38 -0.13 1.69 11.63
C VAL A 38 -1.61 2.06 11.54
N CYS A 39 -2.06 2.39 10.34
CA CYS A 39 -3.47 2.51 9.99
C CYS A 39 -3.87 1.33 9.11
N VAL A 40 -4.84 0.54 9.54
CA VAL A 40 -5.34 -0.58 8.75
C VAL A 40 -6.68 -0.21 8.11
N VAL A 41 -6.73 -0.28 6.78
CA VAL A 41 -7.97 -0.12 6.03
C VAL A 41 -8.58 -1.49 5.78
N CYS A 42 -9.78 -1.70 6.28
CA CYS A 42 -10.44 -3.01 6.31
C CYS A 42 -11.85 -2.93 5.72
N LEU A 43 -12.37 -4.07 5.26
CA LEU A 43 -13.81 -4.18 4.96
C LEU A 43 -14.60 -3.91 6.24
N GLU A 44 -15.60 -3.05 6.17
CA GLU A 44 -16.37 -2.60 7.33
C GLU A 44 -16.92 -3.77 8.16
N SER A 45 -17.50 -4.76 7.49
CA SER A 45 -18.05 -5.96 8.13
C SER A 45 -17.02 -6.86 8.82
N TRP A 46 -15.72 -6.59 8.67
CA TRP A 46 -14.63 -7.37 9.25
C TRP A 46 -13.78 -6.58 10.25
N ILE A 47 -14.14 -5.34 10.55
CA ILE A 47 -13.40 -4.49 11.48
C ILE A 47 -13.35 -5.10 12.87
N ASP A 48 -14.47 -5.59 13.40
CA ASP A 48 -14.50 -6.17 14.75
C ASP A 48 -13.71 -7.47 14.83
N PHE A 49 -13.75 -8.29 13.77
CA PHE A 49 -12.91 -9.48 13.69
C PHE A 49 -11.41 -9.09 13.67
N LEU A 50 -11.04 -8.07 12.90
CA LEU A 50 -9.67 -7.57 12.88
C LEU A 50 -9.23 -7.06 14.25
N LYS A 51 -10.06 -6.27 14.96
CA LYS A 51 -9.74 -5.78 16.30
C LYS A 51 -9.45 -6.93 17.27
N GLY A 52 -10.24 -8.02 17.24
CA GLY A 52 -9.96 -9.20 18.02
C GLY A 52 -8.61 -9.87 17.69
N LEU A 53 -8.18 -9.84 16.44
CA LEU A 53 -6.85 -10.29 16.04
C LEU A 53 -5.75 -9.37 16.58
N LEU A 54 -5.94 -8.04 16.51
CA LEU A 54 -4.95 -7.07 17.03
C LEU A 54 -4.70 -7.30 18.53
N GLU A 55 -5.74 -7.51 19.32
CA GLU A 55 -5.63 -7.83 20.73
C GLU A 55 -4.94 -9.19 20.96
N LYS A 56 -5.40 -10.24 20.27
CA LYS A 56 -4.85 -11.60 20.38
C LYS A 56 -3.36 -11.66 20.11
N TYR A 57 -2.90 -10.94 19.09
CA TYR A 57 -1.49 -10.94 18.65
C TYR A 57 -0.69 -9.76 19.18
N ARG A 58 -1.27 -8.91 20.04
CA ARG A 58 -0.63 -7.73 20.67
C ARG A 58 -0.01 -6.77 19.67
N LEU A 59 -0.75 -6.47 18.61
CA LEU A 59 -0.34 -5.53 17.56
C LEU A 59 -0.67 -4.10 18.00
N THR A 60 0.18 -3.52 18.84
CA THR A 60 -0.08 -2.28 19.60
C THR A 60 0.14 -1.01 18.77
N LYS A 61 0.93 -1.08 17.69
CA LYS A 61 1.14 0.05 16.78
C LYS A 61 -0.04 0.32 15.86
N VAL A 62 -0.99 -0.61 15.73
CA VAL A 62 -2.22 -0.35 14.97
C VAL A 62 -3.11 0.58 15.78
N ARG A 63 -3.06 1.88 15.46
CA ARG A 63 -3.82 2.92 16.15
C ARG A 63 -5.17 3.23 15.51
N TRP A 64 -5.29 2.99 14.21
CA TRP A 64 -6.52 3.25 13.46
C TRP A 64 -6.91 2.04 12.64
N VAL A 65 -8.19 1.72 12.68
CA VAL A 65 -8.83 0.74 11.79
C VAL A 65 -10.01 1.45 11.15
N VAL A 66 -9.95 1.65 9.84
CA VAL A 66 -10.94 2.42 9.10
C VAL A 66 -11.57 1.59 7.98
N PRO A 67 -12.82 1.87 7.60
CA PRO A 67 -13.46 1.17 6.50
C PRO A 67 -12.78 1.50 5.15
N GLY A 68 -12.76 0.52 4.25
CA GLY A 68 -12.32 0.69 2.86
C GLY A 68 -13.31 1.54 2.06
N GLY A 69 -12.81 2.08 0.94
CA GLY A 69 -13.61 2.71 -0.08
C GLY A 69 -14.04 1.71 -1.16
N GLU A 70 -14.81 2.17 -2.13
CA GLU A 70 -15.28 1.36 -3.28
C GLU A 70 -14.11 0.88 -4.16
N THR A 71 -13.03 1.65 -4.20
CA THR A 71 -11.82 1.34 -4.98
C THR A 71 -10.59 1.21 -4.08
N GLY A 72 -9.50 0.66 -4.63
CA GLY A 72 -8.20 0.65 -3.95
C GLY A 72 -7.71 2.06 -3.64
N GLN A 73 -7.85 2.99 -4.59
CA GLN A 73 -7.50 4.40 -4.43
C GLN A 73 -8.32 5.06 -3.30
N GLY A 74 -9.64 4.83 -3.27
CA GLY A 74 -10.52 5.32 -2.20
C GLY A 74 -10.20 4.72 -0.83
N SER A 75 -9.80 3.44 -0.79
CA SER A 75 -9.35 2.80 0.45
C SER A 75 -8.07 3.44 1.00
N ILE A 76 -7.09 3.70 0.15
CA ILE A 76 -5.86 4.39 0.54
C ILE A 76 -6.18 5.80 1.04
N PHE A 77 -7.06 6.52 0.35
CA PHE A 77 -7.50 7.85 0.76
C PHE A 77 -8.10 7.86 2.18
N ASN A 78 -8.97 6.88 2.51
CA ASN A 78 -9.56 6.78 3.84
C ASN A 78 -8.49 6.58 4.94
N GLY A 79 -7.47 5.76 4.67
CA GLY A 79 -6.34 5.57 5.58
C GLY A 79 -5.51 6.83 5.76
N LEU A 80 -5.17 7.51 4.67
CA LEU A 80 -4.42 8.77 4.70
C LEU A 80 -5.19 9.88 5.43
N LYS A 81 -6.50 9.96 5.19
CA LYS A 81 -7.38 10.90 5.89
C LYS A 81 -7.38 10.68 7.40
N ALA A 82 -7.46 9.44 7.85
CA ALA A 82 -7.43 9.11 9.28
C ALA A 82 -6.10 9.54 9.94
N ILE A 83 -4.96 9.35 9.24
CA ILE A 83 -3.65 9.80 9.72
C ILE A 83 -3.60 11.32 9.76
N HIS A 84 -4.05 12.01 8.71
CA HIS A 84 -4.07 13.46 8.64
C HIS A 84 -4.94 14.07 9.74
N ASP A 85 -6.16 13.55 9.94
CA ASP A 85 -7.12 14.05 10.92
C ASP A 85 -6.67 13.75 12.37
N SER A 86 -5.71 12.88 12.59
CA SER A 86 -5.13 12.63 13.91
C SER A 86 -4.19 13.75 14.40
N GLY A 87 -3.91 14.76 13.55
CA GLY A 87 -3.01 15.85 13.86
C GLY A 87 -1.55 15.55 13.57
N ALA A 88 -1.25 14.49 12.81
CA ALA A 88 0.10 14.22 12.34
C ALA A 88 0.61 15.37 11.44
N ASP A 89 1.85 15.83 11.65
CA ASP A 89 2.44 16.86 10.79
C ASP A 89 2.61 16.32 9.37
N PRO A 90 1.86 16.85 8.37
CA PRO A 90 1.91 16.31 7.02
C PRO A 90 3.29 16.48 6.34
N ALA A 91 4.09 17.45 6.77
CA ALA A 91 5.40 17.74 6.18
C ALA A 91 6.50 16.79 6.70
N ASP A 92 6.36 16.29 7.93
CA ASP A 92 7.35 15.39 8.55
C ASP A 92 6.90 13.93 8.59
N THR A 93 5.60 13.66 8.45
CA THR A 93 5.07 12.31 8.47
C THR A 93 5.35 11.58 7.15
N LEU A 94 6.16 10.53 7.22
CA LEU A 94 6.39 9.60 6.11
C LEU A 94 5.40 8.44 6.20
N VAL A 95 4.64 8.21 5.15
CA VAL A 95 3.65 7.12 5.08
C VAL A 95 4.15 6.02 4.16
N LEU A 96 4.16 4.77 4.65
CA LEU A 96 4.43 3.57 3.88
C LEU A 96 3.10 2.90 3.54
N ILE A 97 2.76 2.82 2.25
CA ILE A 97 1.54 2.18 1.76
C ILE A 97 1.87 0.74 1.38
N HIS A 98 1.20 -0.20 2.03
CA HIS A 98 1.48 -1.63 1.86
C HIS A 98 0.19 -2.47 1.80
N ASP A 99 0.24 -3.56 1.04
CA ASP A 99 -0.87 -4.51 0.94
C ASP A 99 -0.88 -5.49 2.12
N GLY A 100 -1.94 -5.54 2.90
CA GLY A 100 -2.08 -6.45 4.04
C GLY A 100 -2.02 -7.95 3.70
N VAL A 101 -2.08 -8.31 2.42
CA VAL A 101 -1.96 -9.70 1.93
C VAL A 101 -0.56 -10.03 1.37
N ARG A 102 0.44 -9.19 1.63
CA ARG A 102 1.82 -9.40 1.20
C ARG A 102 2.76 -9.61 2.40
N PRO A 103 2.71 -10.80 3.04
CA PRO A 103 3.46 -11.07 4.26
C PRO A 103 4.96 -11.29 4.04
N LEU A 104 5.42 -11.42 2.78
CA LEU A 104 6.83 -11.62 2.45
C LEU A 104 7.55 -10.27 2.31
N ILE A 105 7.46 -9.45 3.36
CA ILE A 105 8.24 -8.24 3.55
C ILE A 105 9.37 -8.53 4.55
N SER A 106 10.47 -7.79 4.49
CA SER A 106 11.56 -7.91 5.47
C SER A 106 11.85 -6.57 6.12
N THR A 107 12.47 -6.61 7.31
CA THR A 107 12.95 -5.40 8.01
C THR A 107 13.83 -4.56 7.10
N LYS A 108 14.73 -5.20 6.34
CA LYS A 108 15.61 -4.50 5.40
C LYS A 108 14.83 -3.72 4.33
N ILE A 109 13.73 -4.26 3.80
CA ILE A 109 12.91 -3.52 2.82
C ILE A 109 12.30 -2.28 3.47
N ILE A 110 11.84 -2.36 4.71
CA ILE A 110 11.30 -1.20 5.44
C ILE A 110 12.39 -0.14 5.62
N GLU A 111 13.58 -0.55 6.07
CA GLU A 111 14.74 0.33 6.27
C GLU A 111 15.15 1.03 4.96
N ASP A 112 15.32 0.27 3.89
CA ASP A 112 15.73 0.78 2.58
C ASP A 112 14.72 1.79 2.02
N VAL A 113 13.42 1.49 2.13
CA VAL A 113 12.33 2.36 1.64
C VAL A 113 12.27 3.65 2.46
N VAL A 114 12.36 3.58 3.79
CA VAL A 114 12.37 4.76 4.65
C VAL A 114 13.59 5.63 4.36
N ALA A 115 14.78 5.05 4.27
CA ALA A 115 16.01 5.79 3.98
C ALA A 115 15.95 6.46 2.60
N CYS A 116 15.46 5.73 1.58
CA CYS A 116 15.29 6.25 0.23
C CYS A 116 14.30 7.42 0.19
N ALA A 117 13.12 7.26 0.81
CA ALA A 117 12.09 8.29 0.83
C ALA A 117 12.52 9.56 1.59
N ARG A 118 13.18 9.41 2.73
CA ARG A 118 13.72 10.57 3.47
C ARG A 118 14.79 11.34 2.69
N LYS A 119 15.59 10.64 1.89
CA LYS A 119 16.63 11.25 1.04
C LYS A 119 16.09 11.92 -0.21
N ASN A 120 15.10 11.31 -0.87
CA ASN A 120 14.67 11.67 -2.22
C ASN A 120 13.23 12.23 -2.29
N GLY A 121 12.52 12.28 -1.15
CA GLY A 121 11.12 12.75 -1.07
C GLY A 121 10.07 11.63 -1.23
N ASN A 122 10.42 10.54 -1.91
CA ASN A 122 9.57 9.35 -2.04
C ASN A 122 10.41 8.10 -2.32
N ALA A 123 9.77 6.93 -2.23
CA ALA A 123 10.38 5.66 -2.63
C ALA A 123 9.32 4.66 -3.09
N VAL A 124 9.65 3.89 -4.11
CA VAL A 124 8.84 2.78 -4.62
C VAL A 124 9.69 1.52 -4.62
N THR A 125 9.23 0.49 -3.90
CA THR A 125 9.87 -0.84 -3.98
C THR A 125 9.70 -1.40 -5.38
N VAL A 126 10.77 -1.93 -5.95
CA VAL A 126 10.74 -2.51 -7.29
C VAL A 126 11.46 -3.85 -7.35
N THR A 127 11.05 -4.70 -8.30
CA THR A 127 11.83 -5.87 -8.73
C THR A 127 12.18 -5.74 -10.20
N SER A 128 13.31 -6.32 -10.62
CA SER A 128 13.65 -6.38 -12.04
C SER A 128 12.65 -7.25 -12.80
N ALA A 129 12.32 -6.87 -14.01
CA ALA A 129 11.57 -7.72 -14.92
C ALA A 129 12.51 -8.81 -15.46
N TYR A 130 12.24 -10.07 -15.12
CA TYR A 130 13.01 -11.20 -15.64
C TYR A 130 12.46 -11.68 -16.99
N GLU A 131 11.14 -11.57 -17.18
CA GLU A 131 10.47 -11.88 -18.42
C GLU A 131 10.59 -10.73 -19.44
N THR A 132 10.46 -11.06 -20.71
CA THR A 132 10.35 -10.02 -21.77
C THR A 132 8.96 -9.37 -21.66
N ILE A 133 8.95 -8.05 -21.52
CA ILE A 133 7.73 -7.26 -21.51
C ILE A 133 7.53 -6.70 -22.91
N ILE A 134 6.34 -6.93 -23.46
CA ILE A 134 5.91 -6.39 -24.76
C ILE A 134 4.67 -5.52 -24.55
N THR A 135 4.48 -4.52 -25.39
CA THR A 135 3.19 -3.86 -25.59
C THR A 135 2.52 -4.44 -26.82
N VAL A 136 1.18 -4.43 -26.83
CA VAL A 136 0.40 -4.92 -27.95
C VAL A 136 -0.60 -3.83 -28.38
N ASP A 137 -0.95 -3.83 -29.65
CA ASP A 137 -1.98 -2.98 -30.22
C ASP A 137 -3.40 -3.51 -29.92
N GLU A 138 -4.42 -2.84 -30.45
CA GLU A 138 -5.84 -3.22 -30.29
C GLU A 138 -6.19 -4.59 -30.90
N ASN A 139 -5.34 -5.14 -31.78
CA ASN A 139 -5.49 -6.45 -32.41
C ASN A 139 -4.62 -7.53 -31.76
N GLU A 140 -4.07 -7.26 -30.57
CA GLU A 140 -3.15 -8.14 -29.82
C GLU A 140 -1.84 -8.44 -30.59
N GLN A 141 -1.45 -7.58 -31.57
CA GLN A 141 -0.17 -7.70 -32.26
C GLN A 141 0.91 -6.97 -31.48
N VAL A 142 2.14 -7.51 -31.47
CA VAL A 142 3.28 -6.90 -30.76
C VAL A 142 3.58 -5.54 -31.39
N GLU A 143 3.46 -4.49 -30.56
CA GLU A 143 3.74 -3.10 -30.93
C GLU A 143 5.18 -2.72 -30.55
N ASP A 144 5.63 -3.05 -29.34
CA ASP A 144 6.97 -2.72 -28.85
C ASP A 144 7.50 -3.78 -27.87
N VAL A 145 8.82 -3.80 -27.71
CA VAL A 145 9.53 -4.64 -26.76
C VAL A 145 10.26 -3.75 -25.76
N VAL A 146 9.82 -3.76 -24.51
CA VAL A 146 10.38 -2.92 -23.46
C VAL A 146 11.81 -3.33 -23.12
N ASP A 147 12.75 -2.37 -23.11
CA ASP A 147 14.12 -2.61 -22.67
C ASP A 147 14.14 -3.14 -21.23
N ARG A 148 14.51 -4.40 -21.07
CA ARG A 148 14.56 -5.10 -19.77
C ARG A 148 15.42 -4.38 -18.72
N LYS A 149 16.50 -3.70 -19.13
CA LYS A 149 17.36 -2.95 -18.20
C LYS A 149 16.62 -1.79 -17.55
N ARG A 150 15.64 -1.23 -18.24
CA ARG A 150 14.82 -0.10 -17.80
C ARG A 150 13.47 -0.52 -17.22
N ALA A 151 13.05 -1.78 -17.45
CA ALA A 151 11.79 -2.31 -16.96
C ALA A 151 11.91 -2.75 -15.50
N LYS A 152 11.05 -2.21 -14.64
CA LYS A 152 10.91 -2.57 -13.23
C LYS A 152 9.45 -2.83 -12.93
N LEU A 153 9.20 -3.82 -12.09
CA LEU A 153 7.86 -4.12 -11.60
C LEU A 153 7.68 -3.44 -10.24
N ALA A 154 6.74 -2.49 -10.16
CA ALA A 154 6.40 -1.83 -8.92
C ALA A 154 5.82 -2.83 -7.91
N ARG A 155 6.24 -2.69 -6.67
CA ARG A 155 5.83 -3.50 -5.51
C ARG A 155 5.44 -2.59 -4.35
N ALA A 156 5.11 -3.20 -3.23
CA ALA A 156 4.88 -2.54 -1.95
C ALA A 156 6.00 -2.95 -0.95
N PRO A 157 6.32 -2.08 0.02
CA PRO A 157 5.71 -0.79 0.31
C PRO A 157 6.11 0.31 -0.68
N GLN A 158 5.26 1.34 -0.77
CA GLN A 158 5.55 2.60 -1.45
C GLN A 158 5.48 3.71 -0.41
N ALA A 159 6.48 4.58 -0.36
CA ALA A 159 6.61 5.61 0.68
C ALA A 159 6.58 7.02 0.11
N PHE A 160 5.78 7.88 0.75
CA PHE A 160 5.60 9.28 0.40
C PHE A 160 5.41 10.12 1.66
N PHE A 161 5.79 11.39 1.64
CA PHE A 161 5.37 12.31 2.70
C PHE A 161 3.85 12.51 2.64
N LEU A 162 3.22 12.57 3.82
CA LEU A 162 1.76 12.67 3.95
C LEU A 162 1.20 13.87 3.17
N LYS A 163 1.86 15.03 3.23
CA LYS A 163 1.45 16.22 2.50
C LYS A 163 1.32 15.98 1.00
N ASP A 164 2.26 15.21 0.42
CA ASP A 164 2.34 15.03 -1.02
C ASP A 164 1.31 14.00 -1.49
N ILE A 165 1.26 12.83 -0.85
CA ILE A 165 0.34 11.77 -1.24
C ILE A 165 -1.12 12.13 -0.90
N TYR A 166 -1.38 12.73 0.26
CA TYR A 166 -2.73 13.15 0.63
C TYR A 166 -3.20 14.30 -0.27
N GLY A 167 -2.33 15.27 -0.57
CA GLY A 167 -2.62 16.34 -1.54
C GLY A 167 -2.95 15.80 -2.95
N ALA A 168 -2.21 14.79 -3.43
CA ALA A 168 -2.51 14.13 -4.69
C ALA A 168 -3.87 13.43 -4.69
N HIS A 169 -4.24 12.78 -3.59
CA HIS A 169 -5.57 12.17 -3.44
C HIS A 169 -6.69 13.19 -3.39
N LEU A 170 -6.50 14.34 -2.72
CA LEU A 170 -7.49 15.42 -2.70
C LEU A 170 -7.74 15.97 -4.11
N ARG A 171 -6.67 16.25 -4.86
CA ARG A 171 -6.78 16.70 -6.25
C ARG A 171 -7.49 15.66 -7.13
N ALA A 172 -7.14 14.39 -6.99
CA ALA A 172 -7.79 13.31 -7.72
C ALA A 172 -9.30 13.24 -7.43
N HIS A 173 -9.68 13.48 -6.16
CA HIS A 173 -11.08 13.52 -5.76
C HIS A 173 -11.82 14.71 -6.39
N GLU A 174 -11.23 15.90 -6.36
CA GLU A 174 -11.78 17.12 -6.98
C GLU A 174 -11.94 16.99 -8.50
N GLU A 175 -10.97 16.37 -9.16
CA GLU A 175 -10.93 16.16 -10.61
C GLU A 175 -11.73 14.92 -11.07
N GLY A 176 -12.22 14.07 -10.15
CA GLY A 176 -12.90 12.82 -10.46
C GLY A 176 -11.95 11.76 -11.04
N TYR A 177 -10.65 11.87 -10.82
CA TYR A 177 -9.65 10.94 -11.34
C TYR A 177 -9.58 9.65 -10.49
N THR A 178 -9.98 8.53 -11.08
CA THR A 178 -10.00 7.20 -10.43
C THR A 178 -9.11 6.18 -11.13
N GLY A 179 -8.31 6.60 -12.11
CA GLY A 179 -7.51 5.73 -12.97
C GLY A 179 -6.18 5.25 -12.39
N ALA A 180 -5.81 5.68 -11.18
CA ALA A 180 -4.55 5.27 -10.58
C ALA A 180 -4.59 3.81 -10.11
N ILE A 181 -3.69 2.98 -10.66
CA ILE A 181 -3.56 1.55 -10.32
C ILE A 181 -2.92 1.37 -8.94
N ASP A 182 -2.01 2.26 -8.58
CA ASP A 182 -1.30 2.32 -7.30
C ASP A 182 -0.91 3.76 -6.94
N SER A 183 -0.27 3.95 -5.78
CA SER A 183 0.12 5.27 -5.30
C SER A 183 1.23 5.89 -6.15
N ALA A 184 2.16 5.12 -6.69
CA ALA A 184 3.21 5.62 -7.58
C ALA A 184 2.60 6.18 -8.88
N THR A 185 1.60 5.51 -9.44
CA THR A 185 0.85 5.98 -10.62
C THR A 185 0.14 7.31 -10.33
N LEU A 186 -0.53 7.41 -9.17
CA LEU A 186 -1.20 8.65 -8.75
C LEU A 186 -0.20 9.80 -8.61
N MET A 187 0.88 9.57 -7.88
CA MET A 187 1.92 10.57 -7.65
C MET A 187 2.59 11.01 -8.96
N ARG A 188 2.85 10.06 -9.87
CA ARG A 188 3.41 10.36 -11.18
C ARG A 188 2.46 11.20 -12.04
N HIS A 189 1.16 10.93 -11.98
CA HIS A 189 0.12 11.73 -12.67
C HIS A 189 0.17 13.20 -12.23
N TYR A 190 0.42 13.46 -10.94
CA TYR A 190 0.53 14.82 -10.38
C TYR A 190 1.97 15.37 -10.35
N GLY A 191 2.90 14.78 -11.12
CA GLY A 191 4.21 15.37 -11.40
C GLY A 191 5.35 14.93 -10.50
N ALA A 192 5.15 13.97 -9.58
CA ALA A 192 6.25 13.40 -8.80
C ALA A 192 7.26 12.67 -9.71
N ARG A 193 8.54 12.72 -9.32
CA ARG A 193 9.66 12.08 -10.05
C ARG A 193 10.28 10.97 -9.21
#